data_37afb9a26126501a288accaac1eac417
#
_entry.id   37afb9a26126501a288accaac1eac417
#
_cell.length_a   1.000
_cell.length_b   1.000
_cell.length_c   1.000
_cell.angle_alpha   90.00
_cell.angle_beta   90.00
_cell.angle_gamma   90.00
#
_symmetry.space_group_name_H-M   'P 1'
#
loop_
_entity.id
_entity.type
_entity.pdbx_description
1 polymer ?
#
loop_
_entity_poly.entity_id
_entity_poly.type
_entity_poly.pdbx_seq_one_letter_code
_entity_poly.pdbx_strand_id
1 'polypeptide(L)'
;RQFQLIKEIVPQAKRVGTLYNAAEINSVTTNNLAKEACEELGLELLEATVSSSADVFLAAQSLAGRVDAIYVSTDNTTVSALDAVVQVTNENDIPLIIADPTTVEKGALAALGFNYYQHGRQTTPIVIKILKGKKPTEIPVEFAKNLELHINMDIVREIGISPSSFRDSVSSFAKKIEEEGGQVETIVVGE
;
A
#
# COMPACT_ATOMS: atom_id res chain seq x y z
N ARG A 1 -1.37 8.54 -1.05
CA ARG A 1 -1.80 8.20 0.33
C ARG A 1 -0.86 7.21 1.01
N GLN A 2 -0.48 6.06 0.40
CA GLN A 2 0.39 5.06 1.02
C GLN A 2 1.74 5.65 1.45
N PHE A 3 2.36 6.51 0.64
CA PHE A 3 3.62 7.17 0.99
C PHE A 3 3.47 8.22 2.11
N GLN A 4 2.32 8.87 2.20
CA GLN A 4 1.97 9.73 3.35
C GLN A 4 1.85 8.90 4.63
N LEU A 5 1.22 7.70 4.54
CA LEU A 5 1.18 6.75 5.66
C LEU A 5 2.58 6.34 6.08
N ILE A 6 3.48 6.00 5.14
CA ILE A 6 4.88 5.65 5.45
C ILE A 6 5.54 6.78 6.26
N LYS A 7 5.40 8.04 5.83
CA LYS A 7 5.96 9.19 6.57
C LYS A 7 5.39 9.36 7.96
N GLU A 8 4.13 9.01 8.17
CA GLU A 8 3.47 9.14 9.47
C GLU A 8 3.89 8.03 10.44
N ILE A 9 3.97 6.76 9.96
CA ILE A 9 4.27 5.61 10.83
C ILE A 9 5.78 5.29 10.91
N VAL A 10 6.59 5.77 9.94
CA VAL A 10 8.05 5.66 9.91
C VAL A 10 8.64 7.06 9.65
N PRO A 11 8.53 8.01 10.61
CA PRO A 11 8.83 9.43 10.36
C PRO A 11 10.29 9.70 9.97
N GLN A 12 11.21 8.83 10.37
CA GLN A 12 12.63 8.90 10.02
C GLN A 12 12.94 8.39 8.62
N ALA A 13 11.98 7.77 7.91
CA ALA A 13 12.20 7.21 6.57
C ALA A 13 12.64 8.30 5.59
N LYS A 14 13.69 7.97 4.84
CA LYS A 14 14.24 8.78 3.75
C LYS A 14 14.22 8.01 2.43
N ARG A 15 14.35 6.68 2.49
CA ARG A 15 14.44 5.80 1.32
C ARG A 15 13.36 4.74 1.41
N VAL A 16 12.54 4.66 0.38
CA VAL A 16 11.49 3.63 0.26
C VAL A 16 11.81 2.72 -0.91
N GLY A 17 11.82 1.42 -0.67
CA GLY A 17 11.97 0.42 -1.72
C GLY A 17 10.61 0.07 -2.35
N THR A 18 10.61 -0.25 -3.63
CA THR A 18 9.44 -0.84 -4.29
C THR A 18 9.87 -1.94 -5.25
N LEU A 19 9.01 -2.95 -5.38
CA LEU A 19 9.19 -4.05 -6.32
C LEU A 19 8.02 -4.04 -7.30
N TYR A 20 8.32 -4.19 -8.59
CA TYR A 20 7.26 -4.25 -9.61
C TYR A 20 7.72 -4.94 -10.89
N ASN A 21 6.75 -5.50 -11.63
CA ASN A 21 7.00 -6.04 -12.96
C ASN A 21 6.90 -4.93 -14.01
N ALA A 22 8.02 -4.59 -14.64
CA ALA A 22 8.09 -3.57 -15.68
C ALA A 22 7.33 -3.93 -16.97
N ALA A 23 6.90 -5.18 -17.14
CA ALA A 23 6.05 -5.60 -18.25
C ALA A 23 4.54 -5.39 -17.97
N GLU A 24 4.15 -5.12 -16.73
CA GLU A 24 2.77 -4.82 -16.33
C GLU A 24 2.53 -3.30 -16.40
N ILE A 25 1.70 -2.84 -17.31
CA ILE A 25 1.46 -1.39 -17.55
C ILE A 25 0.83 -0.68 -16.34
N ASN A 26 -0.04 -1.37 -15.58
CA ASN A 26 -0.61 -0.89 -14.33
C ASN A 26 0.49 -0.65 -13.28
N SER A 27 1.46 -1.56 -13.20
CA SER A 27 2.56 -1.49 -12.24
C SER A 27 3.52 -0.34 -12.57
N VAL A 28 3.86 -0.16 -13.86
CA VAL A 28 4.64 0.99 -14.33
C VAL A 28 3.93 2.30 -14.01
N THR A 29 2.62 2.39 -14.27
CA THR A 29 1.83 3.58 -13.97
C THR A 29 1.81 3.88 -12.47
N THR A 30 1.57 2.86 -11.64
CA THR A 30 1.58 3.01 -10.17
C THR A 30 2.96 3.42 -9.66
N ASN A 31 4.03 2.86 -10.25
CA ASN A 31 5.39 3.21 -9.85
C ASN A 31 5.76 4.66 -10.22
N ASN A 32 5.27 5.18 -11.35
CA ASN A 32 5.44 6.60 -11.69
C ASN A 32 4.74 7.51 -10.67
N LEU A 33 3.50 7.17 -10.26
CA LEU A 33 2.80 7.89 -9.18
C LEU A 33 3.54 7.78 -7.83
N ALA A 34 4.19 6.64 -7.57
CA ALA A 34 5.04 6.48 -6.39
C ALA A 34 6.25 7.42 -6.40
N LYS A 35 6.91 7.60 -7.57
CA LYS A 35 8.01 8.56 -7.74
C LYS A 35 7.56 9.99 -7.44
N GLU A 36 6.45 10.41 -8.05
CA GLU A 36 5.88 11.74 -7.82
C GLU A 36 5.58 11.95 -6.33
N ALA A 37 4.93 10.98 -5.67
CA ALA A 37 4.63 11.06 -4.25
C ALA A 37 5.90 11.10 -3.37
N CYS A 38 6.95 10.36 -3.73
CA CYS A 38 8.24 10.41 -3.04
C CYS A 38 8.90 11.79 -3.17
N GLU A 39 8.91 12.37 -4.37
CA GLU A 39 9.45 13.71 -4.61
C GLU A 39 8.73 14.77 -3.76
N GLU A 40 7.39 14.74 -3.74
CA GLU A 40 6.58 15.66 -2.92
C GLU A 40 6.84 15.54 -1.42
N LEU A 41 7.14 14.32 -0.94
CA LEU A 41 7.36 14.02 0.48
C LEU A 41 8.82 14.07 0.92
N GLY A 42 9.74 14.38 0.00
CA GLY A 42 11.18 14.39 0.28
C GLY A 42 11.72 12.99 0.59
N LEU A 43 11.20 11.96 -0.09
CA LEU A 43 11.64 10.58 -0.03
C LEU A 43 12.40 10.21 -1.31
N GLU A 44 13.36 9.32 -1.18
CA GLU A 44 14.02 8.66 -2.31
C GLU A 44 13.33 7.31 -2.58
N LEU A 45 12.94 7.04 -3.83
CA LEU A 45 12.37 5.76 -4.23
C LEU A 45 13.46 4.88 -4.86
N LEU A 46 13.72 3.73 -4.26
CA LEU A 46 14.60 2.69 -4.80
C LEU A 46 13.76 1.60 -5.44
N GLU A 47 14.02 1.34 -6.72
CA GLU A 47 13.23 0.41 -7.51
C GLU A 47 13.98 -0.91 -7.70
N ALA A 48 13.26 -2.03 -7.55
CA ALA A 48 13.71 -3.35 -7.94
C ALA A 48 12.68 -3.95 -8.92
N THR A 49 13.10 -4.26 -10.15
CA THR A 49 12.22 -4.87 -11.14
C THR A 49 12.25 -6.38 -11.07
N VAL A 50 11.09 -6.99 -11.30
CA VAL A 50 10.93 -8.44 -11.40
C VAL A 50 10.32 -8.81 -12.74
N SER A 51 10.65 -9.99 -13.26
CA SER A 51 10.07 -10.52 -14.49
C SER A 51 9.15 -11.72 -14.21
N SER A 52 9.34 -12.34 -13.05
CA SER A 52 8.56 -13.50 -12.59
C SER A 52 8.47 -13.52 -11.07
N SER A 53 7.59 -14.34 -10.52
CA SER A 53 7.49 -14.55 -9.08
C SER A 53 8.77 -15.16 -8.47
N ALA A 54 9.57 -15.89 -9.26
CA ALA A 54 10.83 -16.45 -8.80
C ALA A 54 11.91 -15.37 -8.53
N ASP A 55 11.80 -14.20 -9.14
CA ASP A 55 12.75 -13.10 -8.98
C ASP A 55 12.49 -12.27 -7.71
N VAL A 56 11.29 -12.37 -7.13
CA VAL A 56 10.79 -11.47 -6.06
C VAL A 56 11.67 -11.52 -4.82
N PHE A 57 12.11 -12.73 -4.40
CA PHE A 57 12.98 -12.86 -3.24
C PHE A 57 14.29 -12.10 -3.41
N LEU A 58 14.99 -12.32 -4.53
CA LEU A 58 16.27 -11.65 -4.81
C LEU A 58 16.10 -10.13 -5.00
N ALA A 59 14.99 -9.72 -5.60
CA ALA A 59 14.66 -8.31 -5.75
C ALA A 59 14.44 -7.64 -4.39
N ALA A 60 13.66 -8.26 -3.49
CA ALA A 60 13.46 -7.78 -2.12
C ALA A 60 14.81 -7.75 -1.36
N GLN A 61 15.61 -8.81 -1.45
CA GLN A 61 16.91 -8.88 -0.80
C GLN A 61 17.87 -7.79 -1.29
N SER A 62 17.79 -7.38 -2.56
CA SER A 62 18.61 -6.29 -3.10
C SER A 62 18.30 -4.92 -2.48
N LEU A 63 17.14 -4.75 -1.87
CA LEU A 63 16.71 -3.54 -1.18
C LEU A 63 17.09 -3.57 0.31
N ALA A 64 17.30 -4.74 0.90
CA ALA A 64 17.66 -4.88 2.30
C ALA A 64 18.95 -4.11 2.66
N GLY A 65 18.93 -3.40 3.80
CA GLY A 65 20.02 -2.52 4.24
C GLY A 65 20.18 -1.22 3.44
N ARG A 66 19.36 -0.99 2.41
CA ARG A 66 19.41 0.20 1.57
C ARG A 66 18.19 1.10 1.71
N VAL A 67 17.11 0.58 2.25
CA VAL A 67 15.82 1.27 2.40
C VAL A 67 15.36 1.29 3.85
N ASP A 68 14.50 2.25 4.18
CA ASP A 68 13.93 2.44 5.51
C ASP A 68 12.51 1.87 5.62
N ALA A 69 11.89 1.57 4.47
CA ALA A 69 10.62 0.86 4.35
C ALA A 69 10.51 0.24 2.95
N ILE A 70 9.67 -0.79 2.79
CA ILE A 70 9.30 -1.33 1.47
C ILE A 70 7.81 -1.12 1.24
N TYR A 71 7.48 -0.67 0.02
CA TYR A 71 6.11 -0.54 -0.48
C TYR A 71 5.84 -1.55 -1.59
N VAL A 72 4.74 -2.30 -1.46
CA VAL A 72 4.25 -3.21 -2.50
C VAL A 72 2.88 -2.72 -2.99
N SER A 73 2.82 -2.40 -4.28
CA SER A 73 1.58 -2.04 -4.97
C SER A 73 0.75 -3.28 -5.32
N THR A 74 -0.38 -3.08 -6.02
CA THR A 74 -1.18 -4.16 -6.59
C THR A 74 -0.56 -4.75 -7.87
N ASP A 75 0.75 -5.04 -7.83
CA ASP A 75 1.50 -5.73 -8.87
C ASP A 75 1.24 -7.24 -8.81
N ASN A 76 0.73 -7.83 -9.90
CA ASN A 76 0.32 -9.25 -9.87
C ASN A 76 1.49 -10.20 -9.61
N THR A 77 2.65 -9.90 -10.22
CA THR A 77 3.86 -10.72 -10.08
C THR A 77 4.39 -10.69 -8.66
N THR A 78 4.54 -9.50 -8.09
CA THR A 78 5.04 -9.32 -6.72
C THR A 78 4.07 -9.86 -5.68
N VAL A 79 2.76 -9.57 -5.81
CA VAL A 79 1.73 -10.04 -4.88
C VAL A 79 1.59 -11.57 -4.90
N SER A 80 1.80 -12.23 -6.05
CA SER A 80 1.77 -13.69 -6.12
C SER A 80 2.90 -14.37 -5.31
N ALA A 81 3.97 -13.64 -5.02
CA ALA A 81 5.10 -14.08 -4.21
C ALA A 81 5.32 -13.18 -2.97
N LEU A 82 4.25 -12.60 -2.43
CA LEU A 82 4.33 -11.66 -1.30
C LEU A 82 5.04 -12.27 -0.09
N ASP A 83 4.88 -13.57 0.15
CA ASP A 83 5.53 -14.28 1.27
C ASP A 83 7.07 -14.18 1.20
N ALA A 84 7.64 -14.09 -0.01
CA ALA A 84 9.07 -13.87 -0.19
C ALA A 84 9.51 -12.45 0.20
N VAL A 85 8.67 -11.45 -0.05
CA VAL A 85 8.92 -10.07 0.42
C VAL A 85 8.82 -10.01 1.94
N VAL A 86 7.76 -10.61 2.51
CA VAL A 86 7.55 -10.69 3.97
C VAL A 86 8.74 -11.36 4.66
N GLN A 87 9.25 -12.47 4.11
CA GLN A 87 10.44 -13.11 4.67
C GLN A 87 11.62 -12.14 4.75
N VAL A 88 11.95 -11.46 3.64
CA VAL A 88 13.09 -10.53 3.61
C VAL A 88 12.88 -9.35 4.55
N THR A 89 11.66 -8.79 4.61
CA THR A 89 11.37 -7.64 5.47
C THR A 89 11.44 -8.01 6.95
N ASN A 90 10.93 -9.17 7.35
CA ASN A 90 11.00 -9.64 8.73
C ASN A 90 12.44 -9.99 9.16
N GLU A 91 13.22 -10.67 8.29
CA GLU A 91 14.62 -10.98 8.58
C GLU A 91 15.52 -9.73 8.73
N ASN A 92 15.08 -8.56 8.26
CA ASN A 92 15.86 -7.32 8.27
C ASN A 92 15.17 -6.16 9.01
N ASP A 93 14.10 -6.41 9.76
CA ASP A 93 13.31 -5.41 10.51
C ASP A 93 12.85 -4.23 9.65
N ILE A 94 12.51 -4.49 8.37
CA ILE A 94 12.08 -3.45 7.43
C ILE A 94 10.56 -3.33 7.46
N PRO A 95 10.00 -2.16 7.77
CA PRO A 95 8.56 -1.91 7.67
C PRO A 95 8.04 -2.18 6.26
N LEU A 96 7.08 -3.11 6.13
CA LEU A 96 6.42 -3.44 4.87
C LEU A 96 5.03 -2.80 4.82
N ILE A 97 4.80 -1.95 3.84
CA ILE A 97 3.50 -1.33 3.57
C ILE A 97 2.97 -1.85 2.23
N ILE A 98 1.72 -2.26 2.20
CA ILE A 98 1.10 -2.85 1.01
C ILE A 98 -0.18 -2.11 0.61
N ALA A 99 -0.53 -2.18 -0.67
CA ALA A 99 -1.73 -1.53 -1.20
C ALA A 99 -3.01 -2.36 -1.03
N ASP A 100 -2.90 -3.66 -0.77
CA ASP A 100 -4.05 -4.56 -0.60
C ASP A 100 -4.29 -4.91 0.87
N PRO A 101 -5.33 -4.33 1.52
CA PRO A 101 -5.64 -4.58 2.92
C PRO A 101 -5.89 -6.05 3.25
N THR A 102 -6.37 -6.85 2.30
CA THR A 102 -6.70 -8.27 2.52
C THR A 102 -5.49 -9.15 2.78
N THR A 103 -4.29 -8.63 2.54
CA THR A 103 -3.04 -9.40 2.66
C THR A 103 -2.17 -8.97 3.85
N VAL A 104 -2.60 -8.01 4.68
CA VAL A 104 -1.80 -7.51 5.82
C VAL A 104 -1.43 -8.61 6.83
N GLU A 105 -2.32 -9.57 7.04
CA GLU A 105 -2.11 -10.71 7.95
C GLU A 105 -0.96 -11.63 7.52
N LYS A 106 -0.48 -11.53 6.29
CA LYS A 106 0.68 -12.28 5.82
C LYS A 106 2.01 -11.79 6.41
N GLY A 107 2.03 -10.64 7.10
CA GLY A 107 3.21 -10.10 7.76
C GLY A 107 3.60 -8.69 7.34
N ALA A 108 2.71 -7.95 6.69
CA ALA A 108 2.95 -6.52 6.46
C ALA A 108 2.66 -5.72 7.74
N LEU A 109 3.38 -4.61 7.92
CA LEU A 109 3.15 -3.68 9.04
C LEU A 109 1.81 -2.96 8.91
N ALA A 110 1.50 -2.50 7.71
CA ALA A 110 0.26 -1.81 7.42
C ALA A 110 -0.14 -1.97 5.95
N ALA A 111 -1.44 -1.85 5.71
CA ALA A 111 -2.01 -1.78 4.37
C ALA A 111 -3.02 -0.65 4.27
N LEU A 112 -2.94 0.13 3.20
CA LEU A 112 -3.94 1.16 2.89
C LEU A 112 -4.46 0.94 1.48
N GLY A 113 -5.72 0.58 1.37
CA GLY A 113 -6.38 0.31 0.11
C GLY A 113 -7.88 0.55 0.20
N PHE A 114 -8.63 -0.04 -0.69
CA PHE A 114 -10.08 0.03 -0.70
C PHE A 114 -10.71 -1.34 -0.47
N ASN A 115 -11.90 -1.34 0.14
CA ASN A 115 -12.68 -2.54 0.29
C ASN A 115 -13.30 -2.94 -1.05
N TYR A 116 -12.95 -4.10 -1.58
CA TYR A 116 -13.42 -4.59 -2.88
C TYR A 116 -14.95 -4.76 -2.95
N TYR A 117 -15.56 -5.20 -1.84
CA TYR A 117 -17.02 -5.35 -1.76
C TYR A 117 -17.72 -3.98 -1.85
N GLN A 118 -17.26 -3.00 -1.08
CA GLN A 118 -17.81 -1.64 -1.10
C GLN A 118 -17.57 -0.96 -2.46
N HIS A 119 -16.41 -1.20 -3.06
CA HIS A 119 -16.12 -0.69 -4.40
C HIS A 119 -17.05 -1.29 -5.47
N GLY A 120 -17.33 -2.58 -5.39
CA GLY A 120 -18.34 -3.23 -6.23
C GLY A 120 -19.72 -2.64 -6.03
N ARG A 121 -20.14 -2.35 -4.80
CA ARG A 121 -21.41 -1.65 -4.51
C ARG A 121 -21.43 -0.22 -5.07
N GLN A 122 -20.33 0.51 -4.96
CA GLN A 122 -20.20 1.85 -5.54
C GLN A 122 -20.34 1.82 -7.07
N THR A 123 -19.82 0.79 -7.72
CA THR A 123 -19.89 0.62 -9.18
C THR A 123 -21.31 0.29 -9.68
N THR A 124 -22.16 -0.32 -8.86
CA THR A 124 -23.52 -0.76 -9.23
C THR A 124 -24.38 0.35 -9.87
N PRO A 125 -24.49 1.58 -9.34
CA PRO A 125 -25.25 2.65 -9.98
C PRO A 125 -24.74 3.03 -11.38
N ILE A 126 -23.44 2.91 -11.62
CA ILE A 126 -22.82 3.17 -12.93
C ILE A 126 -23.30 2.13 -13.94
N VAL A 127 -23.24 0.85 -13.57
CA VAL A 127 -23.72 -0.27 -14.39
C VAL A 127 -25.20 -0.10 -14.72
N ILE A 128 -26.03 0.25 -13.73
CA ILE A 128 -27.47 0.50 -13.94
C ILE A 128 -27.71 1.64 -14.93
N LYS A 129 -26.95 2.74 -14.86
CA LYS A 129 -27.06 3.86 -15.82
C LYS A 129 -26.77 3.39 -17.25
N ILE A 130 -25.73 2.57 -17.44
CA ILE A 130 -25.35 2.03 -18.75
C ILE A 130 -26.43 1.09 -19.27
N LEU A 131 -26.94 0.18 -18.45
CA LEU A 131 -28.02 -0.74 -18.83
C LEU A 131 -29.34 0.00 -19.19
N LYS A 132 -29.56 1.19 -18.63
CA LYS A 132 -30.67 2.09 -18.99
C LYS A 132 -30.41 2.95 -20.23
N GLY A 133 -29.30 2.70 -20.95
CA GLY A 133 -28.98 3.36 -22.23
C GLY A 133 -28.08 4.58 -22.15
N LYS A 134 -27.58 4.96 -20.97
CA LYS A 134 -26.60 6.04 -20.86
C LYS A 134 -25.26 5.59 -21.43
N LYS A 135 -24.64 6.40 -22.28
CA LYS A 135 -23.35 6.05 -22.87
C LYS A 135 -22.23 6.17 -21.83
N PRO A 136 -21.24 5.25 -21.81
CA PRO A 136 -20.11 5.34 -20.91
C PRO A 136 -19.36 6.68 -20.96
N THR A 137 -19.26 7.28 -22.14
CA THR A 137 -18.65 8.60 -22.37
C THR A 137 -19.35 9.77 -21.67
N GLU A 138 -20.61 9.57 -21.24
CA GLU A 138 -21.41 10.56 -20.51
C GLU A 138 -21.37 10.38 -18.99
N ILE A 139 -20.62 9.38 -18.52
CA ILE A 139 -20.49 9.05 -17.11
C ILE A 139 -19.06 9.41 -16.67
N PRO A 140 -18.90 10.31 -15.68
CA PRO A 140 -17.58 10.64 -15.18
C PRO A 140 -16.90 9.43 -14.54
N VAL A 141 -15.56 9.38 -14.60
CA VAL A 141 -14.76 8.42 -13.84
C VAL A 141 -14.94 8.69 -12.35
N GLU A 142 -15.19 7.62 -11.59
CA GLU A 142 -15.27 7.69 -10.13
C GLU A 142 -14.10 6.90 -9.51
N PHE A 143 -13.55 7.43 -8.43
CA PHE A 143 -12.54 6.76 -7.61
C PHE A 143 -13.20 6.09 -6.41
N ALA A 144 -12.52 5.10 -5.82
CA ALA A 144 -12.96 4.48 -4.57
C ALA A 144 -13.05 5.55 -3.46
N LYS A 145 -14.18 5.59 -2.75
CA LYS A 145 -14.46 6.61 -1.72
C LYS A 145 -14.08 6.13 -0.32
N ASN A 146 -14.24 4.83 -0.09
CA ASN A 146 -14.03 4.23 1.21
C ASN A 146 -12.67 3.50 1.19
N LEU A 147 -11.77 3.94 2.06
CA LEU A 147 -10.48 3.30 2.27
C LEU A 147 -10.54 2.43 3.54
N GLU A 148 -9.73 1.40 3.56
CA GLU A 148 -9.41 0.62 4.75
C GLU A 148 -7.93 0.77 5.06
N LEU A 149 -7.63 1.07 6.31
CA LEU A 149 -6.29 1.08 6.87
C LEU A 149 -6.17 -0.10 7.82
N HIS A 150 -5.53 -1.18 7.37
CA HIS A 150 -5.22 -2.32 8.21
C HIS A 150 -3.85 -2.14 8.83
N ILE A 151 -3.72 -2.42 10.12
CA ILE A 151 -2.46 -2.39 10.86
C ILE A 151 -2.22 -3.71 11.58
N ASN A 152 -0.98 -4.18 11.56
CA ASN A 152 -0.58 -5.43 12.20
C ASN A 152 0.27 -5.14 13.44
N MET A 153 -0.35 -5.30 14.62
CA MET A 153 0.30 -4.99 15.89
C MET A 153 1.36 -6.01 16.32
N ASP A 154 1.33 -7.22 15.75
CA ASP A 154 2.38 -8.20 15.99
C ASP A 154 3.67 -7.74 15.31
N ILE A 155 3.60 -7.31 14.05
CA ILE A 155 4.74 -6.75 13.33
C ILE A 155 5.26 -5.47 13.99
N VAL A 156 4.36 -4.59 14.48
CA VAL A 156 4.76 -3.39 15.26
C VAL A 156 5.69 -3.75 16.42
N ARG A 157 5.33 -4.81 17.17
CA ARG A 157 6.13 -5.28 18.31
C ARG A 157 7.43 -5.95 17.85
N GLU A 158 7.37 -6.77 16.81
CA GLU A 158 8.48 -7.55 16.29
C GLU A 158 9.62 -6.65 15.78
N ILE A 159 9.30 -5.60 15.02
CA ILE A 159 10.30 -4.64 14.51
C ILE A 159 10.63 -3.51 15.51
N GLY A 160 10.18 -3.62 16.78
CA GLY A 160 10.56 -2.73 17.87
C GLY A 160 9.96 -1.33 17.83
N ILE A 161 8.86 -1.10 17.11
CA ILE A 161 8.12 0.16 17.13
C ILE A 161 7.27 0.20 18.41
N SER A 162 7.25 1.38 19.08
CA SER A 162 6.39 1.59 20.25
C SER A 162 4.91 1.48 19.85
N PRO A 163 4.14 0.52 20.42
CA PRO A 163 2.72 0.35 20.07
C PRO A 163 1.86 1.60 20.30
N SER A 164 2.11 2.35 21.36
CA SER A 164 1.37 3.59 21.66
C SER A 164 1.65 4.67 20.63
N SER A 165 2.94 4.95 20.36
CA SER A 165 3.34 5.93 19.34
C SER A 165 2.83 5.57 17.95
N PHE A 166 2.85 4.28 17.60
CA PHE A 166 2.31 3.80 16.33
C PHE A 166 0.80 4.06 16.21
N ARG A 167 0.01 3.74 17.26
CA ARG A 167 -1.43 4.02 17.29
C ARG A 167 -1.74 5.52 17.17
N ASP A 168 -0.95 6.38 17.83
CA ASP A 168 -1.10 7.84 17.73
C ASP A 168 -0.86 8.31 16.29
N SER A 169 0.19 7.83 15.63
CA SER A 169 0.50 8.13 14.23
C SER A 169 -0.62 7.66 13.29
N VAL A 170 -1.12 6.43 13.47
CA VAL A 170 -2.24 5.89 12.68
C VAL A 170 -3.50 6.73 12.86
N SER A 171 -3.83 7.11 14.11
CA SER A 171 -5.00 7.94 14.42
C SER A 171 -4.88 9.34 13.82
N SER A 172 -3.69 9.93 13.86
CA SER A 172 -3.38 11.22 13.23
C SER A 172 -3.59 11.13 11.72
N PHE A 173 -3.07 10.08 11.08
CA PHE A 173 -3.21 9.86 9.65
C PHE A 173 -4.67 9.69 9.22
N ALA A 174 -5.45 8.88 9.96
CA ALA A 174 -6.87 8.67 9.68
C ALA A 174 -7.65 9.99 9.72
N LYS A 175 -7.42 10.82 10.75
CA LYS A 175 -8.04 12.16 10.86
C LYS A 175 -7.70 13.06 9.67
N LYS A 176 -6.45 13.08 9.21
CA LYS A 176 -6.05 13.86 8.01
C LYS A 176 -6.85 13.45 6.77
N ILE A 177 -7.08 12.14 6.57
CA ILE A 177 -7.91 11.64 5.45
C ILE A 177 -9.34 12.17 5.58
N GLU A 178 -9.93 12.13 6.77
CA GLU A 178 -11.30 12.59 7.02
C GLU A 178 -11.44 14.11 6.82
N GLU A 179 -10.49 14.90 7.29
CA GLU A 179 -10.43 16.35 7.11
C GLU A 179 -10.35 16.75 5.61
N GLU A 180 -9.72 15.92 4.79
CA GLU A 180 -9.66 16.08 3.33
C GLU A 180 -10.90 15.53 2.60
N GLY A 181 -11.93 15.11 3.35
CA GLY A 181 -13.21 14.63 2.83
C GLY A 181 -13.19 13.16 2.39
N GLY A 182 -12.13 12.41 2.71
CA GLY A 182 -12.08 10.96 2.54
C GLY A 182 -12.79 10.23 3.69
N GLN A 183 -13.01 8.93 3.49
CA GLN A 183 -13.49 8.02 4.54
C GLN A 183 -12.46 6.91 4.69
N VAL A 184 -12.06 6.62 5.92
CA VAL A 184 -11.14 5.52 6.22
C VAL A 184 -11.61 4.75 7.43
N GLU A 185 -11.67 3.44 7.30
CA GLU A 185 -11.89 2.50 8.40
C GLU A 185 -10.55 1.92 8.83
N THR A 186 -10.24 2.00 10.13
CA THR A 186 -9.01 1.41 10.67
C THR A 186 -9.32 0.06 11.29
N ILE A 187 -8.63 -0.97 10.82
CA ILE A 187 -8.77 -2.36 11.27
C ILE A 187 -7.43 -2.81 11.86
N VAL A 188 -7.51 -3.37 13.06
CA VAL A 188 -6.34 -3.79 13.84
C VAL A 188 -6.26 -5.32 13.83
N VAL A 189 -5.09 -5.84 13.49
CA VAL A 189 -4.74 -7.26 13.49
C VAL A 189 -3.65 -7.50 14.55
N GLY A 190 -3.64 -8.64 15.21
CA GLY A 190 -2.59 -8.99 16.19
C GLY A 190 -2.77 -8.33 17.57
N GLU A 191 -4.00 -8.23 18.08
CA GLU A 191 -4.31 -7.82 19.47
C GLU A 191 -4.46 -9.01 20.42
#